data_6bd2214f71d06d8ef7fdd71430e02e4f
#
_entry.id   6bd2214f71d06d8ef7fdd71430e02e4f
#
_cell.length_a   1.000
_cell.length_b   1.000
_cell.length_c   1.000
_cell.angle_alpha   90.00
_cell.angle_beta   90.00
_cell.angle_gamma   90.00
#
_symmetry.space_group_name_H-M   'P 1'
#
loop_
_entity.id
_entity.type
_entity.pdbx_description
1 polymer ?
#
loop_
_entity_poly.entity_id
_entity_poly.type
_entity_poly.pdbx_seq_one_letter_code
_entity_poly.pdbx_strand_id
1 'polypeptide(L)'
;VKTACAGPLALILLLTGCASSYELIGTARPPIAPGQVQLYLEPPKREYQQIAIIRTSSKHSLSFTSQGKAEVVVKRLKAQAAKLGANGVLLKQITDEADETVVAGVGTSYEGPRGTIDVGVGASALLMKRYGHAIAIYLPADSRPAL
;
A
#
# COMPACT_ATOMS: atom_id res chain seq x y z
N VAL A 1 11.69 47.47 29.62
CA VAL A 1 10.56 46.85 28.92
C VAL A 1 11.07 46.24 27.61
N LYS A 2 11.29 44.92 27.57
CA LYS A 2 11.64 44.21 26.34
C LYS A 2 10.65 43.06 26.16
N THR A 3 9.68 43.29 25.30
CA THR A 3 8.68 42.32 24.90
C THR A 3 9.34 41.36 23.90
N ALA A 4 9.61 40.15 24.31
CA ALA A 4 10.04 39.11 23.43
C ALA A 4 8.80 38.51 22.72
N CYS A 5 8.64 38.83 21.46
CA CYS A 5 7.68 38.14 20.59
C CYS A 5 8.14 36.71 20.36
N ALA A 6 7.58 35.77 21.11
CA ALA A 6 7.64 34.36 20.77
C ALA A 6 6.66 34.10 19.62
N GLY A 7 7.18 33.99 18.39
CA GLY A 7 6.39 33.62 17.25
C GLY A 7 5.90 32.17 17.40
N PRO A 8 4.64 31.86 17.08
CA PRO A 8 4.17 30.49 17.04
C PRO A 8 4.86 29.79 15.88
N LEU A 9 5.75 28.87 16.20
CA LEU A 9 6.32 27.94 15.26
C LEU A 9 5.16 27.07 14.75
N ALA A 10 4.68 27.41 13.57
CA ALA A 10 3.60 26.70 12.91
C ALA A 10 4.05 25.26 12.69
N LEU A 11 3.47 24.37 13.49
CA LEU A 11 3.58 22.93 13.33
C LEU A 11 2.85 22.55 12.03
N ILE A 12 3.58 22.54 10.92
CA ILE A 12 3.11 22.03 9.64
C ILE A 12 2.97 20.53 9.83
N LEU A 13 1.77 20.07 10.19
CA LEU A 13 1.38 18.68 10.06
C LEU A 13 1.40 18.35 8.56
N LEU A 14 2.47 17.71 8.13
CA LEU A 14 2.53 17.04 6.83
C LEU A 14 1.50 15.92 6.85
N LEU A 15 0.31 16.22 6.35
CA LEU A 15 -0.70 15.23 5.99
C LEU A 15 -0.16 14.44 4.78
N THR A 16 0.75 13.52 5.05
CA THR A 16 1.13 12.51 4.06
C THR A 16 -0.08 11.62 3.84
N GLY A 17 -0.79 11.84 2.73
CA GLY A 17 -1.90 11.01 2.33
C GLY A 17 -1.49 9.55 2.28
N CYS A 18 -1.98 8.76 3.25
CA CYS A 18 -1.66 7.35 3.36
C CYS A 18 -2.31 6.59 2.21
N ALA A 19 -1.50 6.06 1.27
CA ALA A 19 -1.94 5.08 0.27
C ALA A 19 -2.21 3.69 0.90
N SER A 20 -2.25 3.62 2.22
CA SER A 20 -2.47 2.40 2.99
C SER A 20 -3.47 2.68 4.11
N SER A 21 -4.40 1.75 4.32
CA SER A 21 -5.34 1.75 5.44
C SER A 21 -5.27 0.41 6.16
N TYR A 22 -5.68 0.40 7.43
CA TYR A 22 -5.76 -0.82 8.20
C TYR A 22 -6.97 -0.80 9.13
N GLU A 23 -7.45 -1.97 9.48
CA GLU A 23 -8.49 -2.21 10.47
C GLU A 23 -7.98 -3.20 11.51
N LEU A 24 -7.91 -2.78 12.76
CA LEU A 24 -7.47 -3.64 13.86
C LEU A 24 -8.55 -4.69 14.16
N ILE A 25 -8.12 -5.95 14.19
CA ILE A 25 -8.95 -7.10 14.60
C ILE A 25 -8.37 -7.81 15.83
N GLY A 26 -7.14 -7.49 16.19
CA GLY A 26 -6.43 -7.98 17.36
C GLY A 26 -5.69 -6.85 18.07
N THR A 27 -4.65 -7.19 18.81
CA THR A 27 -3.84 -6.24 19.58
C THR A 27 -2.58 -5.85 18.82
N ALA A 28 -2.42 -4.54 18.56
CA ALA A 28 -1.18 -4.00 18.01
C ALA A 28 -0.02 -4.16 19.02
N ARG A 29 1.19 -4.31 18.49
CA ARG A 29 2.44 -4.48 19.25
C ARG A 29 3.38 -3.33 18.94
N PRO A 30 4.47 -3.16 19.70
CA PRO A 30 5.50 -2.18 19.38
C PRO A 30 6.01 -2.33 17.95
N PRO A 31 6.21 -1.23 17.21
CA PRO A 31 6.68 -1.27 15.82
C PRO A 31 8.03 -1.98 15.67
N ILE A 32 8.21 -2.65 14.55
CA ILE A 32 9.46 -3.32 14.15
C ILE A 32 9.95 -2.78 12.80
N ALA A 33 11.15 -3.17 12.39
CA ALA A 33 11.65 -2.79 11.07
C ALA A 33 10.91 -3.55 9.95
N PRO A 34 10.56 -2.90 8.83
CA PRO A 34 9.85 -3.56 7.71
C PRO A 34 10.59 -4.76 7.12
N GLY A 35 11.93 -4.78 7.20
CA GLY A 35 12.76 -5.90 6.77
C GLY A 35 12.58 -7.18 7.60
N GLN A 36 12.06 -7.07 8.81
CA GLN A 36 11.77 -8.21 9.69
C GLN A 36 10.41 -8.87 9.41
N VAL A 37 9.58 -8.23 8.56
CA VAL A 37 8.26 -8.74 8.21
C VAL A 37 8.36 -9.73 7.06
N GLN A 38 7.93 -10.96 7.29
CA GLN A 38 7.88 -12.01 6.26
C GLN A 38 6.56 -11.96 5.49
N LEU A 39 6.61 -12.28 4.19
CA LEU A 39 5.43 -12.42 3.35
C LEU A 39 5.01 -13.89 3.30
N TYR A 40 3.74 -14.15 3.57
CA TYR A 40 3.12 -15.46 3.48
C TYR A 40 2.03 -15.43 2.41
N LEU A 41 2.06 -16.37 1.50
CA LEU A 41 1.01 -16.58 0.48
C LEU A 41 -0.05 -17.56 0.98
N GLU A 42 0.34 -18.43 1.92
CA GLU A 42 -0.53 -19.41 2.58
C GLU A 42 -0.43 -19.24 4.11
N PRO A 43 -1.47 -19.61 4.86
CA PRO A 43 -1.43 -19.57 6.31
C PRO A 43 -0.25 -20.39 6.86
N PRO A 44 0.54 -19.83 7.78
CA PRO A 44 1.60 -20.59 8.43
C PRO A 44 1.06 -21.83 9.14
N LYS A 45 1.82 -22.96 9.09
CA LYS A 45 1.45 -24.22 9.76
C LYS A 45 1.73 -24.21 11.28
N ARG A 46 1.82 -23.04 11.88
CA ARG A 46 2.04 -22.84 13.32
C ARG A 46 1.10 -21.76 13.81
N GLU A 47 0.89 -21.72 15.12
CA GLU A 47 0.01 -20.72 15.71
C GLU A 47 0.47 -19.30 15.40
N TYR A 48 -0.48 -18.46 15.03
CA TYR A 48 -0.25 -17.05 14.79
C TYR A 48 -1.46 -16.24 15.27
N GLN A 49 -1.20 -14.99 15.62
CA GLN A 49 -2.22 -14.04 16.02
C GLN A 49 -2.48 -13.08 14.86
N GLN A 50 -3.74 -12.85 14.55
CA GLN A 50 -4.14 -11.82 13.59
C GLN A 50 -4.19 -10.48 14.31
N ILE A 51 -3.53 -9.47 13.76
CA ILE A 51 -3.47 -8.12 14.34
C ILE A 51 -4.43 -7.18 13.61
N ALA A 52 -4.35 -7.14 12.28
CA ALA A 52 -5.12 -6.19 11.49
C ALA A 52 -5.33 -6.70 10.06
N ILE A 53 -6.40 -6.23 9.44
CA ILE A 53 -6.59 -6.29 7.99
C ILE A 53 -5.93 -5.04 7.42
N ILE A 54 -5.05 -5.22 6.43
CA ILE A 54 -4.33 -4.14 5.76
C ILE A 54 -4.74 -4.07 4.30
N ARG A 55 -4.99 -2.84 3.84
CA ARG A 55 -5.24 -2.53 2.43
C ARG A 55 -4.23 -1.49 1.97
N THR A 56 -3.68 -1.68 0.80
CA THR A 56 -2.74 -0.73 0.20
C THR A 56 -2.88 -0.71 -1.31
N SER A 57 -2.36 0.34 -1.94
CA SER A 57 -2.39 0.48 -3.39
C SER A 57 -1.04 0.91 -3.93
N SER A 58 -0.83 0.74 -5.23
CA SER A 58 0.32 1.31 -5.95
C SER A 58 0.16 2.79 -6.29
N LYS A 59 -0.91 3.45 -5.80
CA LYS A 59 -1.16 4.88 -6.02
C LYS A 59 0.07 5.73 -5.70
N HIS A 60 0.34 6.74 -6.52
CA HIS A 60 1.52 7.60 -6.41
C HIS A 60 2.88 6.87 -6.46
N SER A 61 2.93 5.66 -7.03
CA SER A 61 4.20 5.02 -7.34
C SER A 61 4.70 5.45 -8.73
N LEU A 62 6.01 5.55 -8.88
CA LEU A 62 6.64 5.81 -10.18
C LEU A 62 6.83 4.54 -11.01
N SER A 63 6.21 3.44 -10.59
CA SER A 63 6.33 2.15 -11.25
C SER A 63 5.33 2.04 -12.39
N PHE A 64 5.81 1.81 -13.60
CA PHE A 64 5.00 1.70 -14.81
C PHE A 64 4.68 0.26 -15.19
N THR A 65 5.43 -0.72 -14.68
CA THR A 65 5.21 -2.14 -14.96
C THR A 65 4.26 -2.77 -13.94
N SER A 66 3.52 -3.80 -14.36
CA SER A 66 2.65 -4.57 -13.46
C SER A 66 3.43 -5.22 -12.32
N GLN A 67 4.62 -5.76 -12.60
CA GLN A 67 5.50 -6.34 -11.60
C GLN A 67 5.97 -5.30 -10.59
N GLY A 68 6.48 -4.15 -11.05
CA GLY A 68 6.93 -3.09 -10.17
C GLY A 68 5.80 -2.51 -9.31
N LYS A 69 4.57 -2.44 -9.81
CA LYS A 69 3.39 -2.06 -9.01
C LYS A 69 3.08 -3.10 -7.92
N ALA A 70 3.24 -4.40 -8.22
CA ALA A 70 3.08 -5.45 -7.22
C ALA A 70 4.13 -5.36 -6.11
N GLU A 71 5.39 -5.10 -6.46
CA GLU A 71 6.48 -4.90 -5.50
C GLU A 71 6.21 -3.71 -4.58
N VAL A 72 5.73 -2.60 -5.13
CA VAL A 72 5.33 -1.43 -4.33
C VAL A 72 4.21 -1.78 -3.34
N VAL A 73 3.20 -2.53 -3.79
CA VAL A 73 2.10 -2.99 -2.93
C VAL A 73 2.65 -3.85 -1.79
N VAL A 74 3.47 -4.86 -2.09
CA VAL A 74 4.07 -5.75 -1.08
C VAL A 74 4.94 -4.96 -0.10
N LYS A 75 5.76 -4.02 -0.58
CA LYS A 75 6.59 -3.16 0.26
C LYS A 75 5.75 -2.32 1.22
N ARG A 76 4.64 -1.75 0.73
CA ARG A 76 3.71 -0.97 1.55
C ARG A 76 2.97 -1.83 2.58
N LEU A 77 2.55 -3.04 2.20
CA LEU A 77 1.94 -3.99 3.13
C LEU A 77 2.89 -4.34 4.28
N LYS A 78 4.16 -4.66 3.97
CA LYS A 78 5.18 -4.93 4.99
C LYS A 78 5.44 -3.71 5.89
N ALA A 79 5.54 -2.52 5.32
CA ALA A 79 5.76 -1.30 6.09
C ALA A 79 4.58 -1.00 7.03
N GLN A 80 3.35 -1.24 6.59
CA GLN A 80 2.17 -1.04 7.43
C GLN A 80 2.08 -2.10 8.54
N ALA A 81 2.36 -3.37 8.24
CA ALA A 81 2.41 -4.45 9.20
C ALA A 81 3.49 -4.19 10.28
N ALA A 82 4.66 -3.72 9.87
CA ALA A 82 5.76 -3.38 10.77
C ALA A 82 5.37 -2.29 11.79
N LYS A 83 4.60 -1.27 11.37
CA LYS A 83 4.07 -0.23 12.27
C LYS A 83 3.14 -0.79 13.34
N LEU A 84 2.46 -1.90 13.05
CA LEU A 84 1.56 -2.58 13.97
C LEU A 84 2.26 -3.67 14.79
N GLY A 85 3.59 -3.81 14.64
CA GLY A 85 4.40 -4.82 15.33
C GLY A 85 4.15 -6.25 14.85
N ALA A 86 3.59 -6.42 13.67
CA ALA A 86 3.42 -7.72 13.02
C ALA A 86 4.74 -8.17 12.40
N ASN A 87 5.12 -9.44 12.60
CA ASN A 87 6.31 -10.04 11.98
C ASN A 87 5.99 -10.85 10.73
N GLY A 88 4.72 -10.91 10.34
CA GLY A 88 4.26 -11.54 9.11
C GLY A 88 3.10 -10.81 8.45
N VAL A 89 3.02 -10.97 7.14
CA VAL A 89 1.91 -10.49 6.30
C VAL A 89 1.39 -11.67 5.51
N LEU A 90 0.15 -12.05 5.76
CA LEU A 90 -0.56 -13.08 4.99
C LEU A 90 -1.30 -12.38 3.84
N LEU A 91 -0.76 -12.52 2.64
CA LEU A 91 -1.35 -11.94 1.43
C LEU A 91 -2.63 -12.70 1.06
N LYS A 92 -3.72 -11.96 0.92
CA LYS A 92 -5.01 -12.52 0.51
C LYS A 92 -5.29 -12.31 -0.98
N GLN A 93 -5.04 -11.10 -1.46
CA GLN A 93 -5.37 -10.75 -2.82
C GLN A 93 -4.51 -9.57 -3.31
N ILE A 94 -4.14 -9.63 -4.58
CA ILE A 94 -3.67 -8.46 -5.34
C ILE A 94 -4.59 -8.33 -6.56
N THR A 95 -5.21 -7.17 -6.73
CA THR A 95 -6.16 -6.89 -7.80
C THR A 95 -5.72 -5.65 -8.57
N ASP A 96 -5.94 -5.65 -9.87
CA ASP A 96 -5.77 -4.48 -10.71
C ASP A 96 -7.14 -3.80 -10.87
N GLU A 97 -7.19 -2.51 -10.57
CA GLU A 97 -8.38 -1.67 -10.74
C GLU A 97 -8.04 -0.50 -11.64
N ALA A 98 -8.97 -0.14 -12.52
CA ALA A 98 -8.86 1.06 -13.33
C ALA A 98 -8.99 2.31 -12.44
N ASP A 99 -8.17 3.33 -12.68
CA ASP A 99 -8.32 4.61 -12.01
C ASP A 99 -9.41 5.41 -12.68
N GLU A 100 -10.61 5.45 -12.09
CA GLU A 100 -11.76 6.18 -12.62
C GLU A 100 -11.48 7.66 -12.87
N THR A 101 -10.57 8.26 -12.11
CA THR A 101 -10.21 9.68 -12.23
C THR A 101 -9.47 10.00 -13.53
N VAL A 102 -8.87 9.00 -14.17
CA VAL A 102 -8.02 9.19 -15.35
C VAL A 102 -8.74 8.77 -16.62
N VAL A 103 -9.73 7.88 -16.53
CA VAL A 103 -10.56 7.47 -17.69
C VAL A 103 -11.40 8.64 -18.21
N ALA A 104 -11.80 9.59 -17.37
CA ALA A 104 -12.57 10.76 -17.75
C ALA A 104 -11.74 11.85 -18.47
N GLY A 105 -10.41 11.77 -18.47
CA GLY A 105 -9.52 12.80 -19.00
C GLY A 105 -8.76 12.45 -20.29
N VAL A 106 -8.86 11.24 -20.81
CA VAL A 106 -8.09 10.77 -21.98
C VAL A 106 -8.99 10.51 -23.17
N GLY A 107 -9.89 11.43 -23.43
CA GLY A 107 -10.63 11.52 -24.68
C GLY A 107 -10.04 12.58 -25.62
N THR A 108 -8.73 12.69 -25.76
CA THR A 108 -8.11 13.56 -26.76
C THR A 108 -7.80 12.77 -28.01
N SER A 109 -8.73 12.79 -28.95
CA SER A 109 -8.47 12.45 -30.35
C SER A 109 -7.61 13.57 -30.95
N TYR A 110 -6.41 13.27 -31.40
CA TYR A 110 -5.64 14.18 -32.23
C TYR A 110 -6.04 13.97 -33.69
N GLU A 111 -6.79 14.90 -34.26
CA GLU A 111 -6.99 14.95 -35.70
C GLU A 111 -5.77 15.61 -36.37
N GLY A 112 -4.93 14.76 -36.96
CA GLY A 112 -3.82 15.22 -37.80
C GLY A 112 -4.19 15.11 -39.29
N PRO A 113 -3.46 15.76 -40.20
CA PRO A 113 -3.74 15.76 -41.64
C PRO A 113 -3.61 14.39 -42.34
N ARG A 114 -3.35 13.31 -41.58
CA ARG A 114 -3.23 11.93 -42.06
C ARG A 114 -4.08 10.91 -41.34
N GLY A 115 -5.10 11.36 -40.59
CA GLY A 115 -6.01 10.43 -39.87
C GLY A 115 -5.94 10.55 -38.35
N THR A 116 -6.94 10.01 -37.71
CA THR A 116 -7.09 9.97 -36.25
C THR A 116 -6.20 8.85 -35.69
N ILE A 117 -5.29 9.18 -34.78
CA ILE A 117 -4.56 8.18 -34.00
C ILE A 117 -5.29 7.99 -32.68
N ASP A 118 -5.94 6.83 -32.54
CA ASP A 118 -6.53 6.41 -31.28
C ASP A 118 -5.42 5.92 -30.32
N VAL A 119 -5.01 6.76 -29.38
CA VAL A 119 -4.00 6.42 -28.35
C VAL A 119 -4.66 5.70 -27.16
N GLY A 120 -5.89 5.20 -27.32
CA GLY A 120 -6.73 4.72 -26.23
C GLY A 120 -6.24 3.46 -25.49
N VAL A 121 -5.62 2.51 -26.16
CA VAL A 121 -5.39 1.18 -25.58
C VAL A 121 -4.07 1.06 -24.80
N GLY A 122 -3.04 1.78 -25.19
CA GLY A 122 -1.73 1.76 -24.50
C GLY A 122 -1.69 2.60 -23.22
N ALA A 123 -2.43 3.71 -23.19
CA ALA A 123 -2.45 4.61 -22.05
C ALA A 123 -3.28 4.05 -20.88
N SER A 124 -4.35 3.31 -21.15
CA SER A 124 -5.19 2.71 -20.10
C SER A 124 -4.45 1.65 -19.28
N ALA A 125 -3.55 0.89 -19.88
CA ALA A 125 -2.75 -0.10 -19.16
C ALA A 125 -1.74 0.55 -18.18
N LEU A 126 -1.26 1.76 -18.47
CA LEU A 126 -0.36 2.52 -17.62
C LEU A 126 -1.06 3.15 -16.40
N LEU A 127 -2.37 3.31 -16.48
CA LEU A 127 -3.19 3.97 -15.47
C LEU A 127 -3.85 3.00 -14.51
N MET A 128 -3.72 1.70 -14.74
CA MET A 128 -4.19 0.67 -13.81
C MET A 128 -3.45 0.80 -12.48
N LYS A 129 -4.21 0.85 -11.40
CA LYS A 129 -3.70 0.78 -10.03
C LYS A 129 -3.78 -0.66 -9.54
N ARG A 130 -2.78 -1.06 -8.80
CA ARG A 130 -2.76 -2.37 -8.15
C ARG A 130 -3.07 -2.19 -6.67
N TYR A 131 -4.03 -2.97 -6.18
CA TYR A 131 -4.44 -2.99 -4.78
C TYR A 131 -4.04 -4.31 -4.15
N GLY A 132 -3.61 -4.25 -2.90
CA GLY A 132 -3.28 -5.43 -2.10
C GLY A 132 -4.10 -5.47 -0.83
N HIS A 133 -4.66 -6.64 -0.55
CA HIS A 133 -5.32 -6.98 0.71
C HIS A 133 -4.53 -8.05 1.42
N ALA A 134 -4.24 -7.83 2.70
CA ALA A 134 -3.47 -8.75 3.50
C ALA A 134 -3.91 -8.69 4.98
N ILE A 135 -3.55 -9.73 5.73
CA ILE A 135 -3.70 -9.75 7.19
C ILE A 135 -2.31 -9.61 7.81
N ALA A 136 -2.14 -8.64 8.68
CA ALA A 136 -0.97 -8.53 9.54
C ALA A 136 -1.06 -9.59 10.62
N ILE A 137 -0.05 -10.42 10.74
CA ILE A 137 0.00 -11.53 11.69
C ILE A 137 1.26 -11.45 12.57
N TYR A 138 1.15 -11.98 13.76
CA TYR A 138 2.27 -12.17 14.65
C TYR A 138 2.47 -13.67 14.95
N LEU A 139 3.68 -14.14 14.67
CA LEU A 139 4.09 -15.49 14.99
C LEU A 139 5.01 -15.44 16.21
N PRO A 140 4.61 -16.01 17.36
CA PRO A 140 5.47 -16.14 18.52
C PRO A 140 6.72 -16.99 18.20
N ALA A 141 7.85 -16.67 18.82
CA ALA A 141 9.11 -17.39 18.58
C ALA A 141 9.01 -18.88 18.96
N ASP A 142 8.19 -19.21 19.97
CA ASP A 142 8.03 -20.56 20.54
C ASP A 142 6.74 -21.27 20.08
N SER A 143 6.11 -20.83 19.02
CA SER A 143 4.89 -21.49 18.54
C SER A 143 5.20 -22.89 18.02
N ARG A 144 4.66 -23.90 18.70
CA ARG A 144 4.70 -25.29 18.23
C ARG A 144 3.96 -25.40 16.90
N PRO A 145 4.38 -26.32 16.00
CA PRO A 145 3.59 -26.57 14.79
C PRO A 145 2.14 -26.94 15.20
N ALA A 146 1.18 -26.37 14.50
CA ALA A 146 -0.22 -26.77 14.67
C ALA A 146 -0.34 -28.23 14.26
N LEU A 147 -0.85 -29.07 15.19
CA LEU A 147 -1.12 -30.49 14.96
C LEU A 147 -2.29 -30.67 13.98
#